data_fab19c80d806f8a7973c165f6aba677d
#
_entry.id   fab19c80d806f8a7973c165f6aba677d
#
_cell.length_a   1.000
_cell.length_b   1.000
_cell.length_c   1.000
_cell.angle_alpha   90.00
_cell.angle_beta   90.00
_cell.angle_gamma   90.00
#
_symmetry.space_group_name_H-M   'P 1'
#
loop_
_entity.id
_entity.type
_entity.pdbx_description
1 polymer ?
#
loop_
_entity_poly.entity_id
_entity_poly.type
_entity_poly.pdbx_seq_one_letter_code
_entity_poly.pdbx_strand_id
1 'polypeptide(L)'
;FIHLGNLYSALADERAAHTTGGVFYLRIEDTDEKRKVEGAVESVIRSLKYFGIKFDEGAEIDSPLNVYGPYYQRQRAEIYRTYAKRLIAQGLAYPCFCSAEELDEVRTRQTENKETTGYYGKYAKCRNLSEEQIYKNLEEGKPFVIRLKSMGKIENKITFRDAIKGDITVTENDQDVVILKSDGIPTYHF
;
A
#
# COMPACT_ATOMS: atom_id res chain seq x y z
N PHE A 1 6.29 11.14 -14.46
CA PHE A 1 6.25 10.98 -15.92
C PHE A 1 6.14 9.50 -16.25
N ILE A 2 5.42 9.20 -17.33
CA ILE A 2 5.29 7.83 -17.84
C ILE A 2 6.59 7.41 -18.54
N HIS A 3 6.99 6.16 -18.40
CA HIS A 3 8.11 5.57 -19.13
C HIS A 3 7.65 4.31 -19.88
N LEU A 4 8.49 3.77 -20.75
CA LEU A 4 8.14 2.66 -21.62
C LEU A 4 7.60 1.42 -20.87
N GLY A 5 8.13 1.14 -19.68
CA GLY A 5 7.63 0.06 -18.83
C GLY A 5 6.17 0.25 -18.40
N ASN A 6 5.77 1.47 -18.04
CA ASN A 6 4.37 1.76 -17.70
C ASN A 6 3.45 1.57 -18.93
N LEU A 7 3.90 1.99 -20.13
CA LEU A 7 3.17 1.78 -21.35
C LEU A 7 2.95 0.29 -21.66
N TYR A 8 4.01 -0.51 -21.50
CA TYR A 8 3.94 -1.94 -21.73
C TYR A 8 2.96 -2.62 -20.76
N SER A 9 3.06 -2.32 -19.47
CA SER A 9 2.13 -2.85 -18.45
C SER A 9 0.68 -2.45 -18.77
N ALA A 10 0.45 -1.15 -19.03
CA ALA A 10 -0.89 -0.65 -19.35
C ALA A 10 -1.48 -1.30 -20.63
N LEU A 11 -0.64 -1.54 -21.65
CA LEU A 11 -1.07 -2.22 -22.86
C LEU A 11 -1.44 -3.69 -22.58
N ALA A 12 -0.63 -4.39 -21.78
CA ALA A 12 -0.90 -5.77 -21.41
C ALA A 12 -2.20 -5.91 -20.62
N ASP A 13 -2.39 -5.03 -19.63
CA ASP A 13 -3.58 -5.00 -18.77
C ASP A 13 -4.85 -4.64 -19.57
N GLU A 14 -4.78 -3.64 -20.45
CA GLU A 14 -5.89 -3.26 -21.32
C GLU A 14 -6.29 -4.41 -22.25
N ARG A 15 -5.31 -5.05 -22.90
CA ARG A 15 -5.59 -6.21 -23.79
C ARG A 15 -6.16 -7.40 -23.01
N ALA A 16 -5.62 -7.69 -21.83
CA ALA A 16 -6.16 -8.75 -20.97
C ALA A 16 -7.61 -8.46 -20.57
N ALA A 17 -7.90 -7.24 -20.11
CA ALA A 17 -9.25 -6.84 -19.76
C ALA A 17 -10.22 -6.97 -20.94
N HIS A 18 -9.92 -6.36 -22.06
CA HIS A 18 -10.84 -6.32 -23.22
C HIS A 18 -11.02 -7.68 -23.90
N THR A 19 -10.00 -8.53 -23.93
CA THR A 19 -10.14 -9.90 -24.50
C THR A 19 -10.94 -10.84 -23.61
N THR A 20 -11.03 -10.56 -22.33
CA THR A 20 -11.82 -11.35 -21.36
C THR A 20 -13.19 -10.75 -21.04
N GLY A 21 -13.57 -9.63 -21.69
CA GLY A 21 -14.81 -8.90 -21.39
C GLY A 21 -14.79 -8.17 -20.04
N GLY A 22 -13.60 -7.88 -19.54
CA GLY A 22 -13.37 -7.13 -18.31
C GLY A 22 -13.35 -5.62 -18.54
N VAL A 23 -13.07 -4.88 -17.48
CA VAL A 23 -12.99 -3.40 -17.44
C VAL A 23 -11.57 -2.97 -17.15
N PHE A 24 -11.02 -2.07 -17.95
CA PHE A 24 -9.72 -1.46 -17.73
C PHE A 24 -9.89 -0.07 -17.15
N TYR A 25 -9.48 0.13 -15.89
CA TYR A 25 -9.68 1.40 -15.19
C TYR A 25 -8.39 2.07 -14.74
N LEU A 26 -8.43 3.41 -14.63
CA LEU A 26 -7.33 4.23 -14.14
C LEU A 26 -7.58 4.68 -12.71
N ARG A 27 -6.73 4.21 -11.76
CA ARG A 27 -6.69 4.72 -10.40
C ARG A 27 -5.39 5.48 -10.15
N ILE A 28 -5.50 6.64 -9.54
CA ILE A 28 -4.37 7.51 -9.21
C ILE A 28 -3.99 7.31 -7.74
N GLU A 29 -2.77 6.88 -7.50
CA GLU A 29 -2.20 6.71 -6.16
C GLU A 29 -1.52 8.02 -5.69
N ASP A 30 -2.31 9.00 -5.32
CA ASP A 30 -1.92 10.36 -4.93
C ASP A 30 -1.59 10.49 -3.43
N THR A 31 -1.08 9.43 -2.81
CA THR A 31 -0.84 9.38 -1.35
C THR A 31 0.49 10.01 -0.91
N ASP A 32 1.40 10.32 -1.82
CA ASP A 32 2.68 10.97 -1.57
C ASP A 32 2.68 12.43 -2.06
N GLU A 33 2.33 13.35 -1.16
CA GLU A 33 2.30 14.79 -1.48
C GLU A 33 3.66 15.37 -1.85
N LYS A 34 4.76 14.81 -1.32
CA LYS A 34 6.11 15.31 -1.61
C LYS A 34 6.53 15.05 -3.05
N ARG A 35 5.92 14.05 -3.70
CA ARG A 35 6.20 13.67 -5.09
C ARG A 35 5.11 14.10 -6.05
N LYS A 36 4.13 14.87 -5.60
CA LYS A 36 3.06 15.37 -6.46
C LYS A 36 3.65 16.30 -7.52
N VAL A 37 3.40 15.96 -8.79
CA VAL A 37 3.79 16.77 -9.96
C VAL A 37 2.51 17.26 -10.61
N GLU A 38 2.39 18.58 -10.74
CA GLU A 38 1.26 19.21 -11.42
C GLU A 38 1.21 18.76 -12.90
N GLY A 39 0.01 18.47 -13.41
CA GLY A 39 -0.19 18.00 -14.78
C GLY A 39 0.26 16.56 -15.04
N ALA A 40 0.70 15.81 -14.00
CA ALA A 40 1.18 14.45 -14.20
C ALA A 40 0.07 13.48 -14.63
N VAL A 41 -1.12 13.62 -14.07
CA VAL A 41 -2.28 12.75 -14.39
C VAL A 41 -2.70 12.93 -15.83
N GLU A 42 -2.89 14.19 -16.25
CA GLU A 42 -3.25 14.56 -17.63
C GLU A 42 -2.17 14.09 -18.62
N SER A 43 -0.90 14.20 -18.23
CA SER A 43 0.22 13.73 -19.05
C SER A 43 0.20 12.22 -19.23
N VAL A 44 -0.10 11.46 -18.17
CA VAL A 44 -0.26 10.00 -18.23
C VAL A 44 -1.40 9.63 -19.16
N ILE A 45 -2.58 10.20 -18.96
CA ILE A 45 -3.78 9.91 -19.76
C ILE A 45 -3.53 10.23 -21.24
N ARG A 46 -2.97 11.41 -21.53
CA ARG A 46 -2.63 11.82 -22.89
C ARG A 46 -1.62 10.88 -23.56
N SER A 47 -0.59 10.46 -22.83
CA SER A 47 0.43 9.56 -23.35
C SER A 47 -0.16 8.18 -23.65
N LEU A 48 -0.95 7.61 -22.77
CA LEU A 48 -1.59 6.32 -22.98
C LEU A 48 -2.57 6.37 -24.15
N LYS A 49 -3.37 7.43 -24.23
CA LYS A 49 -4.28 7.67 -25.36
C LYS A 49 -3.55 7.81 -26.70
N TYR A 50 -2.37 8.46 -26.73
CA TYR A 50 -1.54 8.58 -27.92
C TYR A 50 -1.11 7.21 -28.46
N PHE A 51 -0.83 6.25 -27.59
CA PHE A 51 -0.49 4.86 -27.94
C PHE A 51 -1.71 3.96 -28.11
N GLY A 52 -2.92 4.52 -28.19
CA GLY A 52 -4.15 3.76 -28.44
C GLY A 52 -4.67 2.94 -27.26
N ILE A 53 -4.12 3.17 -26.03
CA ILE A 53 -4.59 2.53 -24.81
C ILE A 53 -5.79 3.33 -24.28
N LYS A 54 -6.93 2.65 -24.10
CA LYS A 54 -8.21 3.26 -23.74
C LYS A 54 -8.68 2.74 -22.40
N PHE A 55 -8.97 3.67 -21.48
CA PHE A 55 -9.64 3.34 -20.24
C PHE A 55 -11.16 3.29 -20.43
N ASP A 56 -11.80 2.34 -19.77
CA ASP A 56 -13.27 2.23 -19.72
C ASP A 56 -13.84 3.11 -18.62
N GLU A 57 -13.10 3.28 -17.51
CA GLU A 57 -13.45 4.15 -16.38
C GLU A 57 -12.19 4.67 -15.67
N GLY A 58 -12.35 5.58 -14.72
CA GLY A 58 -11.21 6.01 -13.91
C GLY A 58 -11.15 7.51 -13.63
N ALA A 59 -10.03 7.93 -13.05
CA ALA A 59 -9.73 9.33 -12.79
C ALA A 59 -9.66 10.10 -14.11
N GLU A 60 -10.36 11.26 -14.14
CA GLU A 60 -10.41 12.16 -15.33
C GLU A 60 -10.92 11.46 -16.61
N ILE A 61 -11.58 10.34 -16.49
CA ILE A 61 -12.21 9.64 -17.62
C ILE A 61 -13.70 9.95 -17.60
N ASP A 62 -14.22 10.53 -18.67
CA ASP A 62 -15.66 10.72 -18.87
C ASP A 62 -16.27 9.43 -19.41
N SER A 63 -16.88 8.67 -18.54
CA SER A 63 -17.46 7.37 -18.87
C SER A 63 -18.70 7.08 -18.03
N PRO A 64 -19.76 6.53 -18.64
CA PRO A 64 -20.93 6.05 -17.90
C PRO A 64 -20.61 4.89 -16.96
N LEU A 65 -19.45 4.25 -17.10
CA LEU A 65 -18.96 3.18 -16.23
C LEU A 65 -18.32 3.70 -14.93
N ASN A 66 -18.13 5.02 -14.79
CA ASN A 66 -17.57 5.66 -13.60
C ASN A 66 -18.48 5.58 -12.35
N VAL A 67 -18.95 4.36 -12.01
CA VAL A 67 -19.85 4.13 -10.88
C VAL A 67 -19.13 3.64 -9.62
N TYR A 68 -17.86 3.21 -9.74
CA TYR A 68 -17.07 2.64 -8.65
C TYR A 68 -16.03 3.59 -8.06
N GLY A 69 -16.08 4.87 -8.43
CA GLY A 69 -15.24 5.92 -7.87
C GLY A 69 -15.37 6.08 -6.35
N PRO A 70 -14.62 7.03 -5.78
CA PRO A 70 -13.63 7.88 -6.45
C PRO A 70 -12.38 7.11 -6.88
N TYR A 71 -11.68 7.61 -7.91
CA TYR A 71 -10.50 6.96 -8.48
C TYR A 71 -9.17 7.60 -8.05
N TYR A 72 -9.20 8.63 -7.21
CA TYR A 72 -8.04 9.14 -6.49
C TYR A 72 -7.97 8.45 -5.13
N GLN A 73 -6.82 7.89 -4.77
CA GLN A 73 -6.68 7.09 -3.56
C GLN A 73 -6.95 7.92 -2.28
N ARG A 74 -6.53 9.18 -2.24
CA ARG A 74 -6.84 10.07 -1.10
C ARG A 74 -8.34 10.27 -0.89
N GLN A 75 -9.12 10.37 -1.96
CA GLN A 75 -10.58 10.51 -1.86
C GLN A 75 -11.27 9.27 -1.30
N ARG A 76 -10.58 8.13 -1.27
CA ARG A 76 -11.06 6.86 -0.70
C ARG A 76 -10.68 6.68 0.78
N ALA A 77 -10.10 7.70 1.43
CA ALA A 77 -9.57 7.60 2.80
C ALA A 77 -10.58 7.01 3.80
N GLU A 78 -11.85 7.39 3.74
CA GLU A 78 -12.89 6.86 4.64
C GLU A 78 -13.14 5.35 4.43
N ILE A 79 -13.06 4.88 3.18
CA ILE A 79 -13.17 3.45 2.87
C ILE A 79 -12.00 2.71 3.54
N TYR A 80 -10.78 3.18 3.35
CA TYR A 80 -9.58 2.59 3.96
C TYR A 80 -9.63 2.62 5.49
N ARG A 81 -10.08 3.72 6.09
CA ARG A 81 -10.27 3.82 7.55
C ARG A 81 -11.26 2.78 8.07
N THR A 82 -12.35 2.55 7.36
CA THR A 82 -13.36 1.54 7.72
C THR A 82 -12.74 0.13 7.70
N TYR A 83 -12.01 -0.21 6.65
CA TYR A 83 -11.34 -1.50 6.56
C TYR A 83 -10.20 -1.65 7.58
N ALA A 84 -9.44 -0.59 7.86
CA ALA A 84 -8.42 -0.62 8.91
C ALA A 84 -9.01 -0.90 10.29
N LYS A 85 -10.14 -0.27 10.64
CA LYS A 85 -10.87 -0.56 11.88
C LYS A 85 -11.32 -2.02 11.94
N ARG A 86 -11.79 -2.57 10.83
CA ARG A 86 -12.16 -3.99 10.75
C ARG A 86 -10.96 -4.90 10.97
N LEU A 87 -9.81 -4.60 10.37
CA LEU A 87 -8.57 -5.35 10.60
C LEU A 87 -8.11 -5.29 12.05
N ILE A 88 -8.23 -4.13 12.71
CA ILE A 88 -7.93 -3.99 14.14
C ILE A 88 -8.87 -4.87 14.97
N ALA A 89 -10.18 -4.83 14.71
CA ALA A 89 -11.17 -5.65 15.43
C ALA A 89 -10.92 -7.16 15.24
N GLN A 90 -10.30 -7.57 14.13
CA GLN A 90 -9.90 -8.95 13.86
C GLN A 90 -8.51 -9.33 14.42
N GLY A 91 -7.81 -8.38 15.07
CA GLY A 91 -6.44 -8.58 15.56
C GLY A 91 -5.37 -8.67 14.45
N LEU A 92 -5.72 -8.27 13.21
CA LEU A 92 -4.84 -8.30 12.04
C LEU A 92 -4.12 -6.98 11.79
N ALA A 93 -4.46 -5.92 12.53
CA ALA A 93 -3.79 -4.63 12.51
C ALA A 93 -3.76 -4.02 13.91
N TYR A 94 -2.90 -3.03 14.14
CA TYR A 94 -2.76 -2.37 15.43
C TYR A 94 -2.23 -0.94 15.29
N PRO A 95 -2.51 -0.05 16.26
CA PRO A 95 -1.92 1.29 16.29
C PRO A 95 -0.46 1.23 16.75
N CYS A 96 0.40 1.94 16.04
CA CYS A 96 1.82 2.07 16.37
C CYS A 96 2.14 3.53 16.67
N PHE A 97 2.63 3.80 17.88
CA PHE A 97 2.92 5.12 18.44
C PHE A 97 4.42 5.48 18.38
N CYS A 98 5.23 4.71 17.64
CA CYS A 98 6.65 5.00 17.49
C CYS A 98 6.87 6.33 16.77
N SER A 99 7.76 7.17 17.31
CA SER A 99 8.22 8.37 16.62
C SER A 99 9.17 8.04 15.46
N ALA A 100 9.47 9.03 14.62
CA ALA A 100 10.44 8.87 13.55
C ALA A 100 11.85 8.58 14.11
N GLU A 101 12.22 9.29 15.19
CA GLU A 101 13.51 9.15 15.89
C GLU A 101 13.66 7.72 16.43
N GLU A 102 12.65 7.19 17.11
CA GLU A 102 12.67 5.81 17.64
C GLU A 102 12.83 4.78 16.53
N LEU A 103 12.17 5.01 15.37
CA LEU A 103 12.29 4.12 14.21
C LEU A 103 13.68 4.20 13.57
N ASP A 104 14.28 5.38 13.53
CA ASP A 104 15.64 5.57 13.00
C ASP A 104 16.70 4.96 13.91
N GLU A 105 16.54 5.04 15.24
CA GLU A 105 17.38 4.33 16.21
C GLU A 105 17.31 2.81 16.01
N VAL A 106 16.09 2.29 15.78
CA VAL A 106 15.90 0.86 15.49
C VAL A 106 16.63 0.46 14.22
N ARG A 107 16.50 1.23 13.13
CA ARG A 107 17.19 0.97 11.86
C ARG A 107 18.70 0.99 12.00
N THR A 108 19.24 1.97 12.73
CA THR A 108 20.67 2.07 13.02
C THR A 108 21.17 0.82 13.73
N ARG A 109 20.50 0.41 14.78
CA ARG A 109 20.84 -0.80 15.56
C ARG A 109 20.76 -2.07 14.71
N GLN A 110 19.74 -2.21 13.87
CA GLN A 110 19.61 -3.33 12.93
C GLN A 110 20.78 -3.36 11.94
N THR A 111 21.17 -2.20 11.40
CA THR A 111 22.29 -2.08 10.47
C THR A 111 23.61 -2.44 11.12
N GLU A 112 23.89 -1.97 12.34
CA GLU A 112 25.08 -2.29 13.12
C GLU A 112 25.17 -3.80 13.39
N ASN A 113 24.03 -4.44 13.69
CA ASN A 113 23.94 -5.87 13.94
C ASN A 113 23.89 -6.72 12.65
N LYS A 114 23.94 -6.10 11.46
CA LYS A 114 23.79 -6.78 10.16
C LYS A 114 22.46 -7.54 10.04
N GLU A 115 21.42 -7.07 10.71
CA GLU A 115 20.06 -7.60 10.61
C GLU A 115 19.29 -6.88 9.50
N THR A 116 18.24 -7.49 8.98
CA THR A 116 17.34 -6.85 8.01
C THR A 116 16.65 -5.66 8.67
N THR A 117 16.69 -4.49 8.02
CA THR A 117 16.00 -3.30 8.53
C THR A 117 14.50 -3.42 8.37
N GLY A 118 13.73 -3.04 9.41
CA GLY A 118 12.28 -3.07 9.35
C GLY A 118 11.61 -3.11 10.71
N TYR A 119 10.29 -3.29 10.71
CA TYR A 119 9.49 -3.30 11.94
C TYR A 119 8.88 -4.70 12.15
N TYR A 120 9.58 -5.54 12.86
CA TYR A 120 9.25 -6.96 13.07
C TYR A 120 9.81 -7.49 14.39
N GLY A 121 9.32 -8.62 14.86
CA GLY A 121 9.83 -9.37 16.01
C GLY A 121 10.07 -8.48 17.24
N LYS A 122 11.28 -8.53 17.79
CA LYS A 122 11.71 -7.74 18.96
C LYS A 122 11.70 -6.23 18.72
N TYR A 123 11.73 -5.79 17.47
CA TYR A 123 11.71 -4.39 17.07
C TYR A 123 10.30 -3.81 16.91
N ALA A 124 9.28 -4.67 16.86
CA ALA A 124 7.88 -4.25 16.73
C ALA A 124 7.23 -3.99 18.10
N LYS A 125 7.77 -3.02 18.89
CA LYS A 125 7.38 -2.77 20.28
C LYS A 125 5.90 -2.50 20.51
N CYS A 126 5.20 -1.90 19.52
CA CYS A 126 3.78 -1.61 19.64
C CYS A 126 2.88 -2.81 19.27
N ARG A 127 3.43 -3.87 18.69
CA ARG A 127 2.67 -5.03 18.21
C ARG A 127 1.87 -5.75 19.31
N ASN A 128 2.37 -5.71 20.55
CA ASN A 128 1.83 -6.45 21.67
C ASN A 128 1.46 -5.53 22.85
N LEU A 129 1.14 -4.25 22.58
CA LEU A 129 0.60 -3.36 23.61
C LEU A 129 -0.73 -3.89 24.12
N SER A 130 -0.96 -3.79 25.44
CA SER A 130 -2.27 -4.07 26.02
C SER A 130 -3.29 -3.00 25.62
N GLU A 131 -4.58 -3.32 25.73
CA GLU A 131 -5.64 -2.36 25.47
C GLU A 131 -5.50 -1.12 26.36
N GLU A 132 -5.15 -1.28 27.64
CA GLU A 132 -4.95 -0.17 28.56
C GLU A 132 -3.81 0.75 28.10
N GLN A 133 -2.71 0.17 27.60
CA GLN A 133 -1.60 0.94 27.06
C GLN A 133 -1.97 1.70 25.79
N ILE A 134 -2.78 1.07 24.93
CA ILE A 134 -3.31 1.71 23.72
C ILE A 134 -4.23 2.87 24.11
N TYR A 135 -5.21 2.64 24.99
CA TYR A 135 -6.12 3.69 25.44
C TYR A 135 -5.39 4.85 26.09
N LYS A 136 -4.42 4.58 26.97
CA LYS A 136 -3.59 5.62 27.58
C LYS A 136 -2.88 6.48 26.54
N ASN A 137 -2.25 5.86 25.53
CA ASN A 137 -1.57 6.59 24.46
C ASN A 137 -2.53 7.44 23.62
N LEU A 138 -3.76 6.96 23.39
CA LEU A 138 -4.80 7.71 22.68
C LEU A 138 -5.32 8.89 23.50
N GLU A 139 -5.56 8.72 24.82
CA GLU A 139 -5.97 9.78 25.73
C GLU A 139 -4.90 10.87 25.87
N GLU A 140 -3.62 10.49 25.85
CA GLU A 140 -2.49 11.42 25.83
C GLU A 140 -2.33 12.13 24.47
N GLY A 141 -3.18 11.83 23.48
CA GLY A 141 -3.15 12.45 22.14
C GLY A 141 -1.91 12.09 21.32
N LYS A 142 -1.25 10.98 21.62
CA LYS A 142 -0.07 10.57 20.86
C LYS A 142 -0.41 10.28 19.39
N PRO A 143 0.34 10.84 18.43
CA PRO A 143 0.15 10.49 17.03
C PRO A 143 0.45 9.01 16.81
N PHE A 144 -0.30 8.39 15.92
CA PHE A 144 -0.11 6.98 15.59
C PHE A 144 -0.34 6.69 14.10
N VAL A 145 0.23 5.60 13.67
CA VAL A 145 -0.04 4.98 12.36
C VAL A 145 -0.71 3.62 12.59
N ILE A 146 -1.42 3.10 11.60
CA ILE A 146 -1.92 1.72 11.66
C ILE A 146 -0.96 0.81 10.88
N ARG A 147 -0.52 -0.26 11.54
CA ARG A 147 0.29 -1.31 10.91
C ARG A 147 -0.53 -2.58 10.71
N LEU A 148 -0.31 -3.23 9.58
CA LEU A 148 -0.75 -4.61 9.35
C LEU A 148 0.11 -5.54 10.21
N LYS A 149 -0.52 -6.47 10.90
CA LYS A 149 0.16 -7.48 11.71
C LYS A 149 0.55 -8.64 10.81
N SER A 150 1.80 -8.71 10.41
CA SER A 150 2.27 -9.83 9.59
C SER A 150 2.14 -11.16 10.36
N MET A 151 1.61 -12.17 9.71
CA MET A 151 1.50 -13.53 10.27
C MET A 151 2.64 -14.42 9.79
N GLY A 152 3.48 -13.92 8.88
CA GLY A 152 4.62 -14.67 8.34
C GLY A 152 5.78 -14.77 9.31
N LYS A 153 6.64 -15.74 9.07
CA LYS A 153 7.87 -16.01 9.81
C LYS A 153 9.02 -16.14 8.82
N ILE A 154 10.11 -15.43 9.07
CA ILE A 154 11.27 -15.39 8.17
C ILE A 154 11.91 -16.77 7.94
N GLU A 155 11.78 -17.67 8.91
CA GLU A 155 12.27 -19.06 8.83
C GLU A 155 11.42 -19.95 7.92
N ASN A 156 10.18 -19.57 7.63
CA ASN A 156 9.29 -20.30 6.75
C ASN A 156 9.52 -19.94 5.28
N LYS A 157 9.22 -20.87 4.41
CA LYS A 157 9.31 -20.68 2.96
C LYS A 157 7.98 -21.00 2.29
N ILE A 158 7.65 -20.20 1.28
CA ILE A 158 6.49 -20.41 0.40
C ILE A 158 7.02 -20.73 -0.98
N THR A 159 6.57 -21.84 -1.56
CA THR A 159 6.86 -22.18 -2.96
C THR A 159 5.59 -22.02 -3.78
N PHE A 160 5.70 -21.33 -4.90
CA PHE A 160 4.63 -21.19 -5.88
C PHE A 160 5.15 -21.44 -7.30
N ARG A 161 4.24 -21.83 -8.20
CA ARG A 161 4.54 -22.06 -9.60
C ARG A 161 4.39 -20.75 -10.37
N ASP A 162 5.51 -20.23 -10.89
CA ASP A 162 5.50 -19.16 -11.87
C ASP A 162 5.37 -19.74 -13.28
N ALA A 163 4.52 -19.14 -14.12
CA ALA A 163 4.25 -19.66 -15.45
C ALA A 163 5.46 -19.61 -16.41
N ILE A 164 6.43 -18.74 -16.14
CA ILE A 164 7.62 -18.51 -16.97
C ILE A 164 8.86 -19.11 -16.33
N LYS A 165 9.04 -18.86 -15.03
CA LYS A 165 10.27 -19.21 -14.28
C LYS A 165 10.20 -20.59 -13.60
N GLY A 166 9.06 -21.25 -13.60
CA GLY A 166 8.85 -22.50 -12.89
C GLY A 166 8.62 -22.29 -11.39
N ASP A 167 9.10 -23.19 -10.55
CA ASP A 167 8.89 -23.11 -9.09
C ASP A 167 9.80 -22.06 -8.48
N ILE A 168 9.19 -21.08 -7.82
CA ILE A 168 9.88 -20.00 -7.08
C ILE A 168 9.62 -20.20 -5.61
N THR A 169 10.71 -20.21 -4.82
CA THR A 169 10.64 -20.29 -3.37
C THR A 169 11.10 -18.97 -2.76
N VAL A 170 10.27 -18.37 -1.92
CA VAL A 170 10.54 -17.15 -1.17
C VAL A 170 10.34 -17.36 0.32
N THR A 171 10.97 -16.55 1.15
CA THR A 171 10.70 -16.52 2.60
C THR A 171 9.38 -15.80 2.86
N GLU A 172 8.66 -16.18 3.92
CA GLU A 172 7.50 -15.42 4.37
C GLU A 172 7.92 -14.01 4.82
N ASN A 173 7.01 -13.06 4.67
CA ASN A 173 7.21 -11.70 5.13
C ASN A 173 6.80 -11.57 6.61
N ASP A 174 7.73 -11.17 7.47
CA ASP A 174 7.49 -10.92 8.89
C ASP A 174 7.34 -9.42 9.24
N GLN A 175 7.42 -8.54 8.23
CA GLN A 175 7.40 -7.10 8.40
C GLN A 175 5.99 -6.57 8.66
N ASP A 176 5.81 -5.81 9.73
CA ASP A 176 4.56 -5.09 10.01
C ASP A 176 4.55 -3.75 9.28
N VAL A 177 4.02 -3.76 8.06
CA VAL A 177 3.98 -2.56 7.20
C VAL A 177 2.93 -1.55 7.67
N VAL A 178 3.20 -0.26 7.49
CA VAL A 178 2.21 0.78 7.72
C VAL A 178 1.17 0.74 6.62
N ILE A 179 -0.11 0.64 6.99
CA ILE A 179 -1.25 0.68 6.06
C ILE A 179 -1.97 2.02 6.07
N LEU A 180 -2.07 2.68 7.25
CA LEU A 180 -2.55 4.06 7.34
C LEU A 180 -1.53 4.94 8.04
N LYS A 181 -1.28 6.11 7.47
CA LYS A 181 -0.46 7.17 8.08
C LYS A 181 -1.21 7.88 9.21
N SER A 182 -0.51 8.71 9.97
CA SER A 182 -1.09 9.48 11.08
C SER A 182 -2.17 10.48 10.64
N ASP A 183 -2.15 10.93 9.39
CA ASP A 183 -3.19 11.76 8.78
C ASP A 183 -4.41 10.94 8.29
N GLY A 184 -4.39 9.62 8.47
CA GLY A 184 -5.45 8.70 8.04
C GLY A 184 -5.47 8.41 6.54
N ILE A 185 -4.43 8.85 5.81
CA ILE A 185 -4.28 8.53 4.38
C ILE A 185 -3.60 7.17 4.24
N PRO A 186 -4.06 6.30 3.34
CA PRO A 186 -3.45 4.99 3.14
C PRO A 186 -2.04 5.12 2.58
N THR A 187 -1.25 4.08 2.81
CA THR A 187 0.02 3.90 2.12
C THR A 187 -0.18 3.04 0.87
N TYR A 188 0.89 2.88 0.10
CA TYR A 188 0.93 1.97 -1.04
C TYR A 188 0.58 0.50 -0.67
N HIS A 189 0.81 0.10 0.58
CA HIS A 189 0.59 -1.28 1.05
C HIS A 189 -0.88 -1.61 1.39
N PHE A 190 -1.79 -0.66 1.23
CA PHE A 190 -3.21 -0.82 1.51
C PHE A 190 -4.04 -0.55 0.24
#